data_2ab470aab5aaf530e3e82e3f25d9c5c2
#
_entry.id   2ab470aab5aaf530e3e82e3f25d9c5c2
#
_cell.length_a   1.000
_cell.length_b   1.000
_cell.length_c   1.000
_cell.angle_alpha   90.00
_cell.angle_beta   90.00
_cell.angle_gamma   90.00
#
_symmetry.space_group_name_H-M   'P 1'
#
loop_
_entity.id
_entity.type
_entity.pdbx_description
1 polymer ?
#
loop_
_entity_poly.entity_id
_entity_poly.type
_entity_poly.pdbx_seq_one_letter_code
_entity_poly.pdbx_strand_id
1 'polypeptide(L)'
;MQIQPHIVYLAFSSHLKVGVTRKTQLNTRWIDQGAHEAMQLLEFPNRYLAGVAEVFLKKIFSDKTKWRKMLQNDFENIDWDIEREKALNYLPDDYKKYIVQNSKITRFNFPVLKIPKKVKSLNLLKEKIYKGVLKGIKGQYLIFEDDTVFNVRSNEGTKVQITMN
;
A
#
# COMPACT_ATOMS: atom_id res chain seq x y z
N MET A 1 -5.47 -23.92 7.47
CA MET A 1 -4.72 -22.89 8.20
C MET A 1 -3.43 -22.61 7.44
N GLN A 2 -3.10 -21.36 7.07
CA GLN A 2 -1.88 -21.09 6.32
C GLN A 2 -0.70 -21.03 7.30
N ILE A 3 0.07 -22.12 7.33
CA ILE A 3 1.29 -22.26 8.15
C ILE A 3 2.47 -21.71 7.32
N GLN A 4 2.54 -20.41 7.17
CA GLN A 4 3.62 -19.69 6.51
C GLN A 4 3.93 -18.41 7.30
N PRO A 5 5.18 -17.96 7.34
CA PRO A 5 5.50 -16.70 7.99
C PRO A 5 4.73 -15.51 7.41
N HIS A 6 4.14 -14.72 8.30
CA HIS A 6 3.40 -13.51 7.97
C HIS A 6 4.01 -12.32 8.68
N ILE A 7 4.08 -11.21 7.96
CA ILE A 7 4.62 -9.94 8.45
C ILE A 7 3.48 -8.98 8.72
N VAL A 8 3.47 -8.41 9.92
CA VAL A 8 2.75 -7.17 10.22
C VAL A 8 3.70 -6.02 9.95
N TYR A 9 3.25 -5.04 9.20
CA TYR A 9 4.07 -3.93 8.72
C TYR A 9 3.34 -2.59 8.83
N LEU A 10 4.10 -1.52 8.86
CA LEU A 10 3.63 -0.18 8.57
C LEU A 10 4.01 0.20 7.15
N ALA A 11 3.10 0.84 6.44
CA ALA A 11 3.33 1.36 5.10
C ALA A 11 2.81 2.79 4.98
N PHE A 12 3.64 3.65 4.40
CA PHE A 12 3.36 5.07 4.19
C PHE A 12 3.10 5.34 2.70
N SER A 13 1.88 5.71 2.37
CA SER A 13 1.49 6.05 0.99
C SER A 13 1.00 7.49 0.82
N SER A 14 0.20 7.98 1.74
CA SER A 14 -0.20 9.38 1.95
C SER A 14 -0.31 9.66 3.45
N HIS A 15 -0.60 8.65 4.21
CA HIS A 15 -0.57 8.56 5.66
C HIS A 15 -0.12 7.15 6.04
N LEU A 16 0.22 6.98 7.29
CA LEU A 16 0.69 5.70 7.80
C LEU A 16 -0.48 4.74 8.00
N LYS A 17 -0.27 3.48 7.60
CA LYS A 17 -1.25 2.41 7.77
C LYS A 17 -0.58 1.11 8.18
N VAL A 18 -1.33 0.27 8.89
CA VAL A 18 -0.95 -1.09 9.22
C VAL A 18 -1.48 -2.09 8.18
N GLY A 19 -0.76 -3.17 7.97
CA GLY A 19 -1.21 -4.27 7.13
C GLY A 19 -0.48 -5.57 7.44
N VAL A 20 -1.02 -6.65 6.89
CA VAL A 20 -0.45 -8.02 7.00
C VAL A 20 -0.29 -8.63 5.63
N THR A 21 0.81 -9.33 5.43
CA THR A 21 1.04 -10.12 4.23
C THR A 21 1.92 -11.34 4.53
N ARG A 22 1.97 -12.30 3.61
CA ARG A 22 2.97 -13.37 3.66
C ARG A 22 4.37 -12.77 3.51
N LYS A 23 5.34 -13.31 4.22
CA LYS A 23 6.73 -12.84 4.15
C LYS A 23 7.25 -12.81 2.71
N THR A 24 6.91 -13.81 1.91
CA THR A 24 7.32 -13.93 0.50
C THR A 24 6.69 -12.90 -0.44
N GLN A 25 5.62 -12.22 -0.02
CA GLN A 25 4.88 -11.24 -0.82
C GLN A 25 5.04 -9.80 -0.32
N LEU A 26 5.95 -9.58 0.60
CA LEU A 26 6.07 -8.30 1.31
C LEU A 26 6.29 -7.12 0.36
N ASN A 27 7.33 -7.17 -0.48
CA ASN A 27 7.65 -6.09 -1.42
C ASN A 27 6.55 -5.87 -2.46
N THR A 28 6.01 -6.94 -3.02
CA THR A 28 4.88 -6.87 -3.96
C THR A 28 3.69 -6.16 -3.34
N ARG A 29 3.38 -6.51 -2.07
CA ARG A 29 2.26 -5.88 -1.36
C ARG A 29 2.47 -4.40 -1.10
N TRP A 30 3.68 -3.98 -0.77
CA TRP A 30 4.01 -2.57 -0.57
C TRP A 30 3.93 -1.77 -1.87
N ILE A 31 4.45 -2.32 -2.97
CA ILE A 31 4.37 -1.72 -4.30
C ILE A 31 2.91 -1.60 -4.76
N ASP A 32 2.11 -2.66 -4.63
CA ASP A 32 0.68 -2.68 -5.00
C ASP A 32 -0.14 -1.61 -4.28
N GLN A 33 0.25 -1.28 -3.05
CA GLN A 33 -0.41 -0.25 -2.26
C GLN A 33 0.05 1.18 -2.58
N GLY A 34 1.04 1.34 -3.46
CA GLY A 34 1.64 2.62 -3.77
C GLY A 34 2.40 3.22 -2.57
N ALA A 35 2.98 2.38 -1.71
CA ALA A 35 3.74 2.85 -0.58
C ALA A 35 5.04 3.51 -1.03
N HIS A 36 5.35 4.69 -0.52
CA HIS A 36 6.65 5.35 -0.71
C HIS A 36 7.70 4.77 0.22
N GLU A 37 7.28 4.47 1.42
CA GLU A 37 8.12 3.89 2.46
C GLU A 37 7.33 2.82 3.20
N ALA A 38 8.02 1.79 3.68
CA ALA A 38 7.41 0.76 4.51
C ALA A 38 8.43 0.12 5.43
N MET A 39 7.94 -0.42 6.55
CA MET A 39 8.75 -1.06 7.58
C MET A 39 8.03 -2.30 8.11
N GLN A 40 8.79 -3.38 8.31
CA GLN A 40 8.31 -4.56 9.03
C GLN A 40 8.25 -4.27 10.53
N LEU A 41 7.18 -4.67 11.20
CA LEU A 41 7.08 -4.57 12.65
C LEU A 41 7.28 -5.92 13.33
N LEU A 42 6.52 -6.93 12.90
CA LEU A 42 6.41 -8.22 13.55
C LEU A 42 6.44 -9.34 12.51
N GLU A 43 7.06 -10.46 12.86
CA GLU A 43 7.03 -11.69 12.05
C GLU A 43 6.37 -12.81 12.85
N PHE A 44 5.25 -13.32 12.35
CA PHE A 44 4.51 -14.42 12.95
C PHE A 44 4.61 -15.71 12.14
N PRO A 45 4.52 -16.88 12.78
CA PRO A 45 4.60 -18.16 12.08
C PRO A 45 3.36 -18.48 11.23
N ASN A 46 2.26 -17.75 11.42
CA ASN A 46 1.01 -18.00 10.70
C ASN A 46 0.15 -16.73 10.54
N ARG A 47 -0.86 -16.81 9.66
CA ARG A 47 -1.79 -15.72 9.34
C ARG A 47 -2.68 -15.32 10.51
N TYR A 48 -3.05 -16.27 11.37
CA TYR A 48 -3.96 -16.01 12.48
C TYR A 48 -3.35 -15.04 13.49
N LEU A 49 -2.16 -15.34 14.00
CA LEU A 49 -1.46 -14.48 14.98
C LEU A 49 -1.16 -13.10 14.40
N ALA A 50 -0.70 -13.04 13.14
CA ALA A 50 -0.48 -11.78 12.45
C ALA A 50 -1.77 -10.96 12.32
N GLY A 51 -2.90 -11.62 12.05
CA GLY A 51 -4.20 -10.96 11.97
C GLY A 51 -4.69 -10.39 13.29
N VAL A 52 -4.47 -11.10 14.39
CA VAL A 52 -4.82 -10.59 15.73
C VAL A 52 -3.99 -9.34 16.06
N ALA A 53 -2.68 -9.37 15.79
CA ALA A 53 -1.82 -8.18 15.98
C ALA A 53 -2.25 -7.00 15.09
N GLU A 54 -2.64 -7.25 13.83
CA GLU A 54 -3.19 -6.23 12.94
C GLU A 54 -4.44 -5.58 13.53
N VAL A 55 -5.36 -6.36 14.11
CA VAL A 55 -6.59 -5.85 14.74
C VAL A 55 -6.27 -4.91 15.91
N PHE A 56 -5.27 -5.24 16.74
CA PHE A 56 -4.82 -4.32 17.78
C PHE A 56 -4.32 -3.00 17.18
N LEU A 57 -3.42 -3.08 16.20
CA LEU A 57 -2.81 -1.89 15.60
C LEU A 57 -3.77 -1.03 14.76
N LYS A 58 -4.86 -1.60 14.24
CA LYS A 58 -5.93 -0.86 13.57
C LYS A 58 -6.67 0.14 14.47
N LYS A 59 -6.53 0.03 15.77
CA LYS A 59 -7.09 1.01 16.72
C LYS A 59 -6.32 2.33 16.72
N ILE A 60 -5.04 2.32 16.33
CA ILE A 60 -4.16 3.49 16.30
C ILE A 60 -3.63 3.86 14.91
N PHE A 61 -3.72 2.94 13.95
CA PHE A 61 -3.35 3.16 12.54
C PHE A 61 -4.51 2.83 11.61
N SER A 62 -4.61 3.57 10.52
CA SER A 62 -5.56 3.22 9.46
C SER A 62 -5.17 1.89 8.79
N ASP A 63 -6.13 1.17 8.23
CA ASP A 63 -5.93 0.03 7.32
C ASP A 63 -6.28 0.38 5.86
N LYS A 64 -6.80 1.59 5.62
CA LYS A 64 -7.26 2.05 4.31
C LYS A 64 -6.25 3.00 3.67
N THR A 65 -6.11 2.92 2.35
CA THR A 65 -5.32 3.88 1.58
C THR A 65 -6.22 5.02 1.11
N LYS A 66 -5.85 6.26 1.42
CA LYS A 66 -6.44 7.46 0.80
C LYS A 66 -5.87 7.60 -0.63
N TRP A 67 -6.32 6.78 -1.55
CA TRP A 67 -5.69 6.55 -2.85
C TRP A 67 -5.54 7.81 -3.70
N ARG A 68 -6.48 8.77 -3.62
CA ARG A 68 -6.34 10.05 -4.33
C ARG A 68 -5.15 10.85 -3.82
N LYS A 69 -5.02 10.99 -2.51
CA LYS A 69 -3.87 11.65 -1.88
C LYS A 69 -2.55 10.94 -2.22
N MET A 70 -2.55 9.61 -2.18
CA MET A 70 -1.41 8.79 -2.56
C MET A 70 -0.96 9.07 -3.99
N LEU A 71 -1.88 9.17 -4.95
CA LEU A 71 -1.58 9.48 -6.36
C LEU A 71 -1.10 10.93 -6.55
N GLN A 72 -1.59 11.87 -5.73
CA GLN A 72 -1.22 13.28 -5.75
C GLN A 72 0.08 13.58 -4.98
N ASN A 73 0.72 12.57 -4.38
CA ASN A 73 1.85 12.75 -3.47
C ASN A 73 1.55 13.74 -2.33
N ASP A 74 0.29 13.79 -1.88
CA ASP A 74 -0.15 14.57 -0.73
C ASP A 74 0.12 13.76 0.55
N PHE A 75 1.24 14.07 1.20
CA PHE A 75 1.79 13.30 2.31
C PHE A 75 1.64 14.03 3.64
N GLU A 76 1.33 13.26 4.67
CA GLU A 76 1.49 13.67 6.06
C GLU A 76 2.98 13.58 6.45
N ASN A 77 3.43 14.42 7.38
CA ASN A 77 4.76 14.24 7.98
C ASN A 77 4.71 13.09 8.98
N ILE A 78 5.69 12.19 8.90
CA ILE A 78 5.84 11.09 9.85
C ILE A 78 7.27 11.02 10.37
N ASP A 79 7.41 10.62 11.62
CA ASP A 79 8.66 10.19 12.22
C ASP A 79 8.59 8.67 12.44
N TRP A 80 9.41 7.92 11.71
CA TRP A 80 9.37 6.46 11.73
C TRP A 80 9.73 5.86 13.08
N ASP A 81 10.62 6.48 13.82
CA ASP A 81 11.04 5.98 15.14
C ASP A 81 9.90 6.16 16.15
N ILE A 82 9.25 7.33 16.14
CA ILE A 82 8.08 7.62 16.97
C ILE A 82 6.92 6.67 16.62
N GLU A 83 6.60 6.50 15.35
CA GLU A 83 5.47 5.67 14.94
C GLU A 83 5.74 4.17 15.17
N ARG A 84 6.98 3.73 15.01
CA ARG A 84 7.37 2.37 15.37
C ARG A 84 7.25 2.13 16.87
N GLU A 85 7.77 3.02 17.68
CA GLU A 85 7.69 2.92 19.15
C GLU A 85 6.23 2.90 19.62
N LYS A 86 5.41 3.81 19.13
CA LYS A 86 3.97 3.86 19.38
C LYS A 86 3.28 2.53 19.02
N ALA A 87 3.61 1.94 17.87
CA ALA A 87 3.07 0.64 17.46
C ALA A 87 3.46 -0.47 18.43
N LEU A 88 4.75 -0.55 18.82
CA LEU A 88 5.28 -1.60 19.66
C LEU A 88 4.77 -1.48 21.11
N ASN A 89 4.64 -0.26 21.64
CA ASN A 89 4.12 -0.01 22.98
C ASN A 89 2.61 -0.29 23.10
N TYR A 90 1.88 -0.26 21.98
CA TYR A 90 0.45 -0.56 21.98
C TYR A 90 0.13 -2.06 21.97
N LEU A 91 1.11 -2.90 21.63
CA LEU A 91 0.92 -4.34 21.56
C LEU A 91 1.06 -4.99 22.94
N PRO A 92 0.29 -6.06 23.21
CA PRO A 92 0.49 -6.88 24.40
C PRO A 92 1.92 -7.45 24.49
N ASP A 93 2.43 -7.65 25.70
CA ASP A 93 3.79 -8.12 25.95
C ASP A 93 4.11 -9.45 25.26
N ASP A 94 3.13 -10.35 25.14
CA ASP A 94 3.28 -11.64 24.46
C ASP A 94 3.69 -11.53 22.99
N TYR A 95 3.49 -10.35 22.36
CA TYR A 95 3.88 -10.10 20.97
C TYR A 95 5.33 -9.62 20.83
N LYS A 96 5.98 -9.20 21.92
CA LYS A 96 7.37 -8.68 21.90
C LYS A 96 8.36 -9.67 21.31
N LYS A 97 8.16 -10.96 21.51
CA LYS A 97 9.00 -12.04 20.93
C LYS A 97 8.97 -12.14 19.42
N TYR A 98 7.99 -11.51 18.77
CA TYR A 98 7.81 -11.49 17.30
C TYR A 98 8.32 -10.21 16.65
N ILE A 99 8.89 -9.27 17.43
CA ILE A 99 9.40 -8.00 16.90
C ILE A 99 10.57 -8.25 15.97
N VAL A 100 10.54 -7.66 14.78
CA VAL A 100 11.67 -7.62 13.86
C VAL A 100 12.67 -6.58 14.36
N GLN A 101 13.78 -7.04 14.98
CA GLN A 101 14.75 -6.18 15.67
C GLN A 101 15.47 -5.20 14.73
N ASN A 102 15.94 -5.69 13.57
CA ASN A 102 16.71 -4.91 12.60
C ASN A 102 15.86 -4.46 11.39
N SER A 103 14.62 -4.04 11.65
CA SER A 103 13.75 -3.56 10.59
C SER A 103 14.28 -2.25 10.03
N LYS A 104 14.42 -2.21 8.70
CA LYS A 104 14.84 -1.01 7.96
C LYS A 104 13.66 -0.43 7.20
N ILE A 105 13.68 0.88 7.01
CA ILE A 105 12.74 1.55 6.11
C ILE A 105 13.11 1.20 4.68
N THR A 106 12.16 0.58 3.97
CA THR A 106 12.28 0.32 2.53
C THR A 106 11.59 1.44 1.77
N ARG A 107 12.30 2.06 0.81
CA ARG A 107 11.81 3.15 -0.03
C ARG A 107 11.50 2.67 -1.43
N PHE A 108 10.42 3.19 -2.01
CA PHE A 108 9.98 2.86 -3.35
C PHE A 108 9.84 4.10 -4.22
N ASN A 109 10.43 4.06 -5.41
CA ASN A 109 10.25 5.07 -6.46
C ASN A 109 9.35 4.48 -7.56
N PHE A 110 8.28 5.20 -7.86
CA PHE A 110 7.36 4.81 -8.92
C PHE A 110 7.67 5.55 -10.22
N PRO A 111 7.53 4.91 -11.38
CA PRO A 111 7.73 5.55 -12.68
C PRO A 111 6.55 6.49 -12.98
N VAL A 112 6.59 7.70 -12.42
CA VAL A 112 5.57 8.73 -12.58
C VAL A 112 6.23 10.01 -13.11
N LEU A 113 5.94 10.35 -14.37
CA LEU A 113 6.43 11.57 -15.04
C LEU A 113 5.56 12.79 -14.75
N LYS A 114 4.29 12.56 -14.40
CA LYS A 114 3.33 13.62 -14.07
C LYS A 114 2.47 13.21 -12.88
N ILE A 115 2.48 14.04 -11.85
CA ILE A 115 1.59 13.88 -10.68
C ILE A 115 0.23 14.51 -11.03
N PRO A 116 -0.91 13.79 -10.90
CA PRO A 116 -2.22 14.33 -11.22
C PRO A 116 -2.64 15.38 -10.19
N LYS A 117 -3.13 16.53 -10.68
CA LYS A 117 -3.64 17.61 -9.82
C LYS A 117 -5.08 17.35 -9.37
N LYS A 118 -5.93 16.89 -10.28
CA LYS A 118 -7.33 16.57 -10.02
C LYS A 118 -7.65 15.16 -10.53
N VAL A 119 -7.54 14.19 -9.66
CA VAL A 119 -7.69 12.77 -10.00
C VAL A 119 -9.12 12.45 -10.49
N LYS A 120 -9.24 11.98 -11.73
CA LYS A 120 -10.46 11.48 -12.37
C LYS A 120 -10.36 9.97 -12.52
N SER A 121 -11.28 9.21 -11.97
CA SER A 121 -11.29 7.75 -12.10
C SER A 121 -11.97 7.32 -13.40
N LEU A 122 -11.25 6.61 -14.27
CA LEU A 122 -11.82 6.00 -15.47
C LEU A 122 -12.74 4.84 -15.06
N ASN A 123 -13.94 4.84 -15.63
CA ASN A 123 -14.93 3.78 -15.48
C ASN A 123 -15.26 3.16 -16.84
N LEU A 124 -14.69 1.99 -17.14
CA LEU A 124 -14.87 1.29 -18.42
C LEU A 124 -16.31 0.83 -18.69
N LEU A 125 -17.16 0.73 -17.68
CA LEU A 125 -18.58 0.40 -17.87
C LEU A 125 -19.36 1.58 -18.45
N LYS A 126 -18.91 2.81 -18.16
CA LYS A 126 -19.51 4.05 -18.66
C LYS A 126 -18.80 4.53 -19.92
N GLU A 127 -17.48 4.51 -19.92
CA GLU A 127 -16.61 4.99 -20.99
C GLU A 127 -16.03 3.78 -21.74
N LYS A 128 -16.75 3.28 -22.71
CA LYS A 128 -16.37 2.08 -23.49
C LYS A 128 -15.04 2.22 -24.24
N ILE A 129 -14.63 3.44 -24.54
CA ILE A 129 -13.37 3.76 -25.22
C ILE A 129 -12.73 4.93 -24.50
N TYR A 130 -11.45 4.79 -24.17
CA TYR A 130 -10.64 5.88 -23.62
C TYR A 130 -9.34 6.00 -24.42
N LYS A 131 -8.93 7.22 -24.75
CA LYS A 131 -7.65 7.55 -25.37
C LYS A 131 -6.91 8.52 -24.48
N GLY A 132 -5.67 8.23 -24.16
CA GLY A 132 -4.85 9.09 -23.30
C GLY A 132 -3.37 8.74 -23.39
N VAL A 133 -2.51 9.68 -23.00
CA VAL A 133 -1.06 9.47 -22.91
C VAL A 133 -0.72 9.01 -21.52
N LEU A 134 -0.13 7.83 -21.40
CA LEU A 134 0.33 7.30 -20.10
C LEU A 134 1.50 8.13 -19.59
N LYS A 135 1.40 8.65 -18.38
CA LYS A 135 2.43 9.46 -17.70
C LYS A 135 2.95 8.82 -16.43
N GLY A 136 2.37 7.73 -15.97
CA GLY A 136 2.92 7.03 -14.81
C GLY A 136 2.16 5.79 -14.41
N ILE A 137 2.86 4.99 -13.59
CA ILE A 137 2.31 3.80 -12.93
C ILE A 137 2.65 3.91 -11.44
N LYS A 138 1.64 3.86 -10.59
CA LYS A 138 1.85 3.89 -9.14
C LYS A 138 0.89 2.94 -8.43
N GLY A 139 1.44 1.96 -7.74
CA GLY A 139 0.65 0.87 -7.17
C GLY A 139 -0.14 0.16 -8.28
N GLN A 140 -1.44 0.14 -8.13
CA GLN A 140 -2.38 -0.51 -9.07
C GLN A 140 -2.98 0.47 -10.08
N TYR A 141 -2.42 1.68 -10.21
CA TYR A 141 -2.98 2.75 -11.02
C TYR A 141 -2.11 3.09 -12.22
N LEU A 142 -2.73 3.16 -13.39
CA LEU A 142 -2.20 3.86 -14.55
C LEU A 142 -2.62 5.33 -14.45
N ILE A 143 -1.68 6.25 -14.68
CA ILE A 143 -1.89 7.71 -14.57
C ILE A 143 -1.70 8.31 -15.95
N PHE A 144 -2.72 9.02 -16.45
CA PHE A 144 -2.71 9.63 -17.75
C PHE A 144 -2.49 11.16 -17.67
N GLU A 145 -2.15 11.75 -18.83
CA GLU A 145 -1.77 13.16 -18.94
C GLU A 145 -2.88 14.15 -18.55
N ASP A 146 -4.14 13.79 -18.77
CA ASP A 146 -5.34 14.59 -18.47
C ASP A 146 -5.85 14.43 -17.02
N ASP A 147 -4.99 13.90 -16.11
CA ASP A 147 -5.30 13.56 -14.71
C ASP A 147 -6.29 12.39 -14.54
N THR A 148 -6.66 11.70 -15.64
CA THR A 148 -7.41 10.45 -15.56
C THR A 148 -6.54 9.35 -14.99
N VAL A 149 -7.14 8.50 -14.16
CA VAL A 149 -6.45 7.34 -13.59
C VAL A 149 -7.29 6.08 -13.75
N PHE A 150 -6.64 4.96 -14.03
CA PHE A 150 -7.27 3.67 -14.16
C PHE A 150 -6.74 2.69 -13.13
N ASN A 151 -7.62 2.16 -12.28
CA ASN A 151 -7.25 1.13 -11.31
C ASN A 151 -7.36 -0.24 -11.97
N VAL A 152 -6.22 -0.87 -12.26
CA VAL A 152 -6.16 -2.18 -12.93
C VAL A 152 -6.85 -3.25 -12.08
N ARG A 153 -6.61 -3.28 -10.77
CA ARG A 153 -7.15 -4.32 -9.89
C ARG A 153 -8.66 -4.23 -9.71
N SER A 154 -9.22 -3.03 -9.64
CA SER A 154 -10.68 -2.88 -9.52
C SER A 154 -11.44 -3.30 -10.78
N ASN A 155 -10.72 -3.51 -11.89
CA ASN A 155 -11.24 -3.99 -13.17
C ASN A 155 -10.77 -5.42 -13.50
N GLU A 156 -10.29 -6.16 -12.49
CA GLU A 156 -9.91 -7.57 -12.64
C GLU A 156 -11.08 -8.38 -13.22
N GLY A 157 -10.79 -9.25 -14.19
CA GLY A 157 -11.80 -10.03 -14.91
C GLY A 157 -12.47 -9.30 -16.09
N THR A 158 -12.23 -8.00 -16.28
CA THR A 158 -12.74 -7.26 -17.44
C THR A 158 -11.84 -7.46 -18.65
N LYS A 159 -12.41 -7.95 -19.76
CA LYS A 159 -11.70 -8.06 -21.04
C LYS A 159 -11.60 -6.70 -21.70
N VAL A 160 -10.38 -6.23 -21.99
CA VAL A 160 -10.11 -4.96 -22.66
C VAL A 160 -9.22 -5.18 -23.88
N GLN A 161 -9.33 -4.32 -24.88
CA GLN A 161 -8.39 -4.25 -25.99
C GLN A 161 -7.53 -2.99 -25.81
N ILE A 162 -6.22 -3.17 -25.89
CA ILE A 162 -5.25 -2.07 -25.78
C ILE A 162 -4.59 -1.91 -27.14
N THR A 163 -4.57 -0.68 -27.64
CA THR A 163 -3.82 -0.27 -28.84
C THR A 163 -2.81 0.79 -28.42
N MET A 164 -1.53 0.58 -28.77
CA MET A 164 -0.45 1.55 -28.51
C MET A 164 0.03 2.11 -29.83
N ASN A 165 0.17 3.43 -29.93
CA ASN A 165 0.75 4.15 -31.08
C ASN A 165 2.10 4.72 -30.71
#